data_08f8e6feb14236868ac32d1ca5f564ca
#
_entry.id   08f8e6feb14236868ac32d1ca5f564ca
#
_cell.length_a   1.000
_cell.length_b   1.000
_cell.length_c   1.000
_cell.angle_alpha   90.00
_cell.angle_beta   90.00
_cell.angle_gamma   90.00
#
_symmetry.space_group_name_H-M   'P 1'
#
loop_
_entity.id
_entity.type
_entity.pdbx_description
1 polymer ?
#
loop_
_entity_poly.entity_id
_entity_poly.type
_entity_poly.pdbx_seq_one_letter_code
_entity_poly.pdbx_strand_id
1 'polypeptide(L)'
;MHLNYKTFTIGVEEEYMVLDPHTLELKSHQQQIVQEGHKLLREKVKAEMHQAVVEVGTDICADADEAFNDVSNLRRSIHGIAGELGYAMGASGTHPFSHWESQLITDHVRYSEIVNELQEAARSNLFNIIHENVGMESREMANHIANSTRY
;
A
#
# COMPACT_ATOMS: atom_id res chain seq x y z
N MET A 1 -13.52 3.97 32.42
CA MET A 1 -12.28 4.38 31.75
C MET A 1 -12.61 5.54 30.81
N HIS A 2 -12.12 6.76 31.05
CA HIS A 2 -12.34 7.88 30.12
C HIS A 2 -11.27 7.74 29.02
N LEU A 3 -11.69 7.37 27.82
CA LEU A 3 -10.81 7.35 26.66
C LEU A 3 -10.47 8.81 26.29
N ASN A 4 -9.18 9.12 26.30
CA ASN A 4 -8.72 10.43 25.84
C ASN A 4 -8.46 10.33 24.34
N TYR A 5 -9.47 10.67 23.53
CA TYR A 5 -9.41 10.59 22.06
C TYR A 5 -8.32 11.46 21.40
N LYS A 6 -7.67 12.34 22.17
CA LYS A 6 -6.54 13.14 21.69
C LYS A 6 -5.21 12.39 21.60
N THR A 7 -5.18 11.15 22.08
CA THR A 7 -3.96 10.32 22.06
C THR A 7 -3.90 9.33 20.90
N PHE A 8 -4.98 9.19 20.14
CA PHE A 8 -4.99 8.34 18.96
C PHE A 8 -4.37 9.08 17.78
N THR A 9 -3.45 8.41 17.12
CA THR A 9 -2.85 8.87 15.86
C THR A 9 -3.34 7.99 14.71
N ILE A 10 -3.22 8.48 13.49
CA ILE A 10 -3.68 7.79 12.29
C ILE A 10 -2.50 7.62 11.34
N GLY A 11 -2.39 6.46 10.72
CA GLY A 11 -1.53 6.20 9.57
C GLY A 11 -2.37 5.57 8.46
N VAL A 12 -2.12 5.96 7.22
CA VAL A 12 -2.81 5.40 6.05
C VAL A 12 -1.78 4.85 5.09
N GLU A 13 -2.00 3.62 4.62
CA GLU A 13 -1.23 3.00 3.55
C GLU A 13 -2.17 2.74 2.38
N GLU A 14 -1.71 3.05 1.17
CA GLU A 14 -2.43 2.81 -0.07
C GLU A 14 -1.58 2.05 -1.06
N GLU A 15 -2.18 1.09 -1.71
CA GLU A 15 -1.57 0.28 -2.76
C GLU A 15 -2.10 0.69 -4.12
N TYR A 16 -1.21 0.77 -5.10
CA TYR A 16 -1.51 1.15 -6.47
C TYR A 16 -0.99 0.14 -7.47
N MET A 17 -1.81 -0.19 -8.44
CA MET A 17 -1.43 -0.98 -9.61
C MET A 17 -0.60 -0.14 -10.57
N VAL A 18 0.50 -0.70 -11.04
CA VAL A 18 1.29 -0.15 -12.15
C VAL A 18 0.71 -0.68 -13.46
N LEU A 19 0.31 0.22 -14.34
CA LEU A 19 -0.43 -0.10 -15.57
C LEU A 19 0.31 0.38 -16.81
N ASP A 20 0.14 -0.35 -17.88
CA ASP A 20 0.41 0.16 -19.24
C ASP A 20 -0.59 1.28 -19.56
N PRO A 21 -0.14 2.48 -19.99
CA PRO A 21 -1.05 3.60 -20.21
C PRO A 21 -1.99 3.42 -21.42
N HIS A 22 -1.74 2.47 -22.31
CA HIS A 22 -2.53 2.23 -23.50
C HIS A 22 -3.45 1.02 -23.38
N THR A 23 -2.94 -0.09 -22.83
CA THR A 23 -3.71 -1.34 -22.68
C THR A 23 -4.41 -1.45 -21.34
N LEU A 24 -3.93 -0.69 -20.35
CA LEU A 24 -4.32 -0.75 -18.94
C LEU A 24 -4.04 -2.10 -18.27
N GLU A 25 -3.24 -2.95 -18.89
CA GLU A 25 -2.75 -4.20 -18.30
C GLU A 25 -1.71 -3.92 -17.21
N LEU A 26 -1.62 -4.82 -16.24
CA LEU A 26 -0.59 -4.76 -15.20
C LEU A 26 0.83 -4.85 -15.78
N LYS A 27 1.73 -4.06 -15.22
CA LYS A 27 3.16 -4.03 -15.56
C LYS A 27 4.02 -4.28 -14.33
N SER A 28 4.89 -5.28 -14.41
CA SER A 28 5.83 -5.64 -13.34
C SER A 28 7.05 -4.70 -13.30
N HIS A 29 6.82 -3.41 -13.06
CA HIS A 29 7.84 -2.35 -13.10
C HIS A 29 7.87 -1.46 -11.85
N GLN A 30 7.30 -1.91 -10.73
CA GLN A 30 7.30 -1.17 -9.46
C GLN A 30 8.70 -0.72 -9.03
N GLN A 31 9.74 -1.53 -9.29
CA GLN A 31 11.10 -1.25 -8.84
C GLN A 31 11.61 0.11 -9.30
N GLN A 32 11.34 0.49 -10.56
CA GLN A 32 11.75 1.79 -11.08
C GLN A 32 10.98 2.93 -10.40
N ILE A 33 9.68 2.75 -10.17
CA ILE A 33 8.82 3.74 -9.51
C ILE A 33 9.28 3.92 -8.05
N VAL A 34 9.57 2.82 -7.34
CA VAL A 34 10.07 2.86 -5.96
C VAL A 34 11.44 3.54 -5.88
N GLN A 35 12.36 3.24 -6.80
CA GLN A 35 13.69 3.89 -6.83
C GLN A 35 13.60 5.40 -7.05
N GLU A 36 12.78 5.85 -7.99
CA GLU A 36 12.56 7.28 -8.20
C GLU A 36 11.78 7.91 -7.05
N GLY A 37 10.78 7.18 -6.54
CA GLY A 37 9.99 7.59 -5.38
C GLY A 37 10.82 7.83 -4.13
N HIS A 38 11.80 6.98 -3.84
CA HIS A 38 12.69 7.16 -2.68
C HIS A 38 13.46 8.48 -2.70
N LYS A 39 13.75 9.04 -3.88
CA LYS A 39 14.43 10.34 -3.98
C LYS A 39 13.57 11.49 -3.45
N LEU A 40 12.27 11.41 -3.62
CA LEU A 40 11.31 12.45 -3.24
C LEU A 40 10.56 12.09 -1.94
N LEU A 41 10.08 10.87 -1.85
CA LEU A 41 9.16 10.39 -0.79
C LEU A 41 9.88 9.58 0.29
N ARG A 42 11.16 9.24 0.09
CA ARG A 42 11.97 8.44 1.03
C ARG A 42 11.30 7.10 1.35
N GLU A 43 11.18 6.77 2.64
CA GLU A 43 10.60 5.51 3.13
C GLU A 43 9.05 5.42 3.00
N LYS A 44 8.41 6.51 2.53
CA LYS A 44 6.95 6.54 2.31
C LYS A 44 6.49 5.76 1.09
N VAL A 45 7.40 5.33 0.21
CA VAL A 45 7.09 4.47 -0.93
C VAL A 45 7.81 3.14 -0.79
N LYS A 46 7.11 2.05 -1.03
CA LYS A 46 7.64 0.68 -0.86
C LYS A 46 7.23 -0.22 -2.01
N ALA A 47 8.04 -1.25 -2.21
CA ALA A 47 7.71 -2.35 -3.11
C ALA A 47 6.79 -3.33 -2.40
N GLU A 48 5.77 -3.80 -3.12
CA GLU A 48 4.89 -4.88 -2.66
C GLU A 48 5.30 -6.26 -3.21
N MET A 49 4.61 -7.31 -2.74
CA MET A 49 4.89 -8.69 -3.13
C MET A 49 4.79 -8.90 -4.64
N HIS A 50 3.76 -8.35 -5.28
CA HIS A 50 3.67 -8.38 -6.74
C HIS A 50 4.40 -7.18 -7.35
N GLN A 51 5.26 -7.43 -8.35
CA GLN A 51 6.02 -6.37 -9.01
C GLN A 51 5.16 -5.36 -9.79
N ALA A 52 3.86 -5.60 -9.89
CA ALA A 52 2.88 -4.70 -10.48
C ALA A 52 2.18 -3.80 -9.46
N VAL A 53 2.60 -3.81 -8.18
CA VAL A 53 1.96 -3.04 -7.10
C VAL A 53 3.01 -2.21 -6.37
N VAL A 54 2.65 -0.96 -6.06
CA VAL A 54 3.45 -0.01 -5.26
C VAL A 54 2.63 0.43 -4.07
N GLU A 55 3.20 0.38 -2.88
CA GLU A 55 2.62 0.91 -1.64
C GLU A 55 3.15 2.31 -1.35
N VAL A 56 2.28 3.18 -0.87
CA VAL A 56 2.65 4.45 -0.23
C VAL A 56 2.03 4.54 1.16
N GLY A 57 2.80 5.08 2.12
CA GLY A 57 2.35 5.24 3.51
C GLY A 57 2.57 6.66 4.02
N THR A 58 1.60 7.18 4.77
CA THR A 58 1.70 8.48 5.43
C THR A 58 2.71 8.47 6.58
N ASP A 59 3.09 9.65 7.04
CA ASP A 59 3.62 9.80 8.39
C ASP A 59 2.53 9.48 9.43
N ILE A 60 2.92 9.49 10.70
CA ILE A 60 1.97 9.40 11.80
C ILE A 60 1.24 10.74 11.88
N CYS A 61 -0.07 10.73 11.61
CA CYS A 61 -0.93 11.90 11.58
C CYS A 61 -1.70 12.06 12.89
N ALA A 62 -1.87 13.28 13.34
CA ALA A 62 -2.57 13.60 14.59
C ALA A 62 -4.10 13.51 14.42
N ASP A 63 -4.60 13.71 13.20
CA ASP A 63 -6.04 13.68 12.88
C ASP A 63 -6.29 13.32 11.41
N ALA A 64 -7.57 13.27 11.04
CA ALA A 64 -8.02 12.90 9.70
C ALA A 64 -7.65 13.97 8.64
N ASP A 65 -7.59 15.25 9.00
CA ASP A 65 -7.24 16.32 8.07
C ASP A 65 -5.75 16.24 7.70
N GLU A 66 -4.89 15.95 8.66
CA GLU A 66 -3.47 15.72 8.42
C GLU A 66 -3.25 14.47 7.56
N ALA A 67 -3.94 13.36 7.87
CA ALA A 67 -3.88 12.14 7.07
C ALA A 67 -4.37 12.38 5.63
N PHE A 68 -5.49 13.08 5.44
CA PHE A 68 -6.01 13.42 4.12
C PHE A 68 -5.03 14.25 3.29
N ASN A 69 -4.38 15.23 3.91
CA ASN A 69 -3.41 16.08 3.23
C ASN A 69 -2.17 15.27 2.81
N ASP A 70 -1.65 14.41 3.69
CA ASP A 70 -0.46 13.60 3.39
C ASP A 70 -0.78 12.55 2.29
N VAL A 71 -1.88 11.82 2.39
CA VAL A 71 -2.35 10.90 1.33
C VAL A 71 -2.51 11.61 -0.01
N SER A 72 -3.13 12.81 0.00
CA SER A 72 -3.32 13.60 -1.24
C SER A 72 -2.00 14.02 -1.88
N ASN A 73 -0.99 14.31 -1.08
CA ASN A 73 0.35 14.62 -1.55
C ASN A 73 1.06 13.38 -2.09
N LEU A 74 0.97 12.25 -1.39
CA LEU A 74 1.54 10.97 -1.81
C LEU A 74 0.95 10.51 -3.15
N ARG A 75 -0.38 10.57 -3.29
CA ARG A 75 -1.08 10.24 -4.55
C ARG A 75 -0.56 11.06 -5.72
N ARG A 76 -0.50 12.39 -5.58
CA ARG A 76 0.00 13.27 -6.63
C ARG A 76 1.45 12.97 -6.99
N SER A 77 2.29 12.74 -6.00
CA SER A 77 3.71 12.48 -6.20
C SER A 77 3.94 11.14 -6.90
N ILE A 78 3.31 10.04 -6.45
CA ILE A 78 3.53 8.72 -7.04
C ILE A 78 2.95 8.63 -8.47
N HIS A 79 1.80 9.27 -8.74
CA HIS A 79 1.25 9.38 -10.09
C HIS A 79 2.15 10.19 -11.02
N GLY A 80 2.74 11.29 -10.52
CA GLY A 80 3.70 12.09 -11.29
C GLY A 80 4.93 11.27 -11.68
N ILE A 81 5.54 10.59 -10.69
CA ILE A 81 6.71 9.73 -10.90
C ILE A 81 6.41 8.62 -11.93
N ALA A 82 5.29 7.92 -11.76
CA ALA A 82 4.88 6.87 -12.69
C ALA A 82 4.67 7.41 -14.11
N GLY A 83 4.02 8.57 -14.24
CA GLY A 83 3.77 9.23 -15.52
C GLY A 83 5.07 9.64 -16.24
N GLU A 84 6.06 10.16 -15.52
CA GLU A 84 7.40 10.48 -16.07
C GLU A 84 8.14 9.22 -16.57
N LEU A 85 7.89 8.08 -15.95
CA LEU A 85 8.44 6.77 -16.37
C LEU A 85 7.60 6.10 -17.47
N GLY A 86 6.48 6.70 -17.90
CA GLY A 86 5.62 6.18 -18.96
C GLY A 86 4.60 5.14 -18.49
N TYR A 87 4.26 5.11 -17.19
CA TYR A 87 3.25 4.22 -16.62
C TYR A 87 2.02 5.00 -16.17
N ALA A 88 0.88 4.32 -16.18
CA ALA A 88 -0.32 4.76 -15.46
C ALA A 88 -0.40 4.06 -14.09
N MET A 89 -1.15 4.66 -13.17
CA MET A 89 -1.42 4.10 -11.85
C MET A 89 -2.92 3.90 -11.69
N GLY A 90 -3.32 2.76 -11.13
CA GLY A 90 -4.70 2.45 -10.83
C GLY A 90 -4.92 2.12 -9.36
N ALA A 91 -6.06 2.56 -8.80
CA ALA A 91 -6.53 2.18 -7.48
C ALA A 91 -7.83 1.39 -7.63
N SER A 92 -7.78 0.10 -7.33
CA SER A 92 -8.93 -0.81 -7.39
C SER A 92 -8.62 -2.02 -6.50
N GLY A 93 -9.63 -2.62 -5.91
CA GLY A 93 -9.45 -3.79 -5.05
C GLY A 93 -8.77 -4.97 -5.76
N THR A 94 -9.03 -5.16 -7.06
CA THR A 94 -8.33 -6.14 -7.91
C THR A 94 -8.36 -5.68 -9.36
N HIS A 95 -7.51 -6.29 -10.20
CA HIS A 95 -7.48 -5.97 -11.63
C HIS A 95 -8.54 -6.79 -12.41
N PRO A 96 -9.38 -6.13 -13.24
CA PRO A 96 -10.53 -6.80 -13.85
C PRO A 96 -10.22 -7.82 -14.95
N PHE A 97 -9.04 -7.75 -15.57
CA PHE A 97 -8.68 -8.64 -16.71
C PHE A 97 -7.20 -9.07 -16.76
N SER A 98 -6.30 -8.56 -15.93
CA SER A 98 -4.94 -9.10 -15.82
C SER A 98 -4.92 -10.25 -14.82
N HIS A 99 -4.43 -11.39 -15.25
CA HIS A 99 -4.39 -12.60 -14.45
C HIS A 99 -3.16 -12.63 -13.55
N TRP A 100 -3.33 -13.10 -12.31
CA TRP A 100 -2.26 -13.19 -11.31
C TRP A 100 -1.13 -14.14 -11.72
N GLU A 101 -1.42 -15.19 -12.49
CA GLU A 101 -0.44 -16.18 -12.96
C GLU A 101 0.68 -15.56 -13.81
N SER A 102 0.38 -14.45 -14.48
CA SER A 102 1.33 -13.72 -15.31
C SER A 102 2.13 -12.68 -14.54
N GLN A 103 1.82 -12.43 -13.26
CA GLN A 103 2.48 -11.42 -12.46
C GLN A 103 3.74 -11.95 -11.80
N LEU A 104 4.79 -11.12 -11.80
CA LEU A 104 6.05 -11.45 -11.15
C LEU A 104 6.00 -11.12 -9.66
N ILE A 105 6.63 -11.97 -8.86
CA ILE A 105 6.83 -11.75 -7.44
C ILE A 105 8.14 -10.99 -7.24
N THR A 106 8.13 -10.04 -6.32
CA THR A 106 9.30 -9.26 -5.92
C THR A 106 10.36 -10.17 -5.29
N ASP A 107 11.60 -10.07 -5.76
CA ASP A 107 12.73 -10.83 -5.22
C ASP A 107 13.12 -10.31 -3.83
N HIS A 108 12.47 -10.84 -2.81
CA HIS A 108 12.72 -10.55 -1.42
C HIS A 108 12.50 -11.79 -0.56
N VAL A 109 13.38 -12.02 0.42
CA VAL A 109 13.37 -13.23 1.27
C VAL A 109 11.99 -13.48 1.89
N ARG A 110 11.37 -12.45 2.49
CA ARG A 110 10.03 -12.53 3.11
C ARG A 110 8.98 -13.02 2.11
N TYR A 111 8.97 -12.50 0.87
CA TYR A 111 7.98 -12.88 -0.12
C TYR A 111 8.22 -14.29 -0.65
N SER A 112 9.50 -14.68 -0.80
CA SER A 112 9.85 -16.05 -1.15
C SER A 112 9.39 -17.06 -0.10
N GLU A 113 9.52 -16.74 1.19
CA GLU A 113 9.03 -17.57 2.30
C GLU A 113 7.50 -17.69 2.25
N ILE A 114 6.76 -16.58 2.10
CA ILE A 114 5.30 -16.59 1.99
C ILE A 114 4.83 -17.42 0.79
N VAL A 115 5.47 -17.25 -0.39
CA VAL A 115 5.13 -18.03 -1.58
C VAL A 115 5.46 -19.52 -1.39
N ASN A 116 6.55 -19.85 -0.73
CA ASN A 116 6.89 -21.25 -0.44
C ASN A 116 5.92 -21.91 0.52
N GLU A 117 5.42 -21.18 1.50
CA GLU A 117 4.47 -21.69 2.49
C GLU A 117 3.03 -21.78 1.94
N LEU A 118 2.54 -20.72 1.30
CA LEU A 118 1.15 -20.59 0.86
C LEU A 118 0.93 -20.92 -0.62
N GLN A 119 2.01 -21.11 -1.40
CA GLN A 119 1.97 -21.53 -2.79
C GLN A 119 1.03 -20.66 -3.66
N GLU A 120 0.04 -21.29 -4.30
CA GLU A 120 -0.94 -20.64 -5.18
C GLU A 120 -1.77 -19.59 -4.45
N ALA A 121 -2.10 -19.81 -3.19
CA ALA A 121 -2.87 -18.84 -2.39
C ALA A 121 -2.12 -17.51 -2.22
N ALA A 122 -0.79 -17.53 -2.04
CA ALA A 122 0.01 -16.31 -2.00
C ALA A 122 0.05 -15.61 -3.36
N ARG A 123 0.26 -16.37 -4.44
CA ARG A 123 0.36 -15.81 -5.81
C ARG A 123 -0.95 -15.22 -6.30
N SER A 124 -2.08 -15.84 -5.96
CA SER A 124 -3.42 -15.37 -6.35
C SER A 124 -3.90 -14.16 -5.55
N ASN A 125 -3.16 -13.77 -4.51
CA ASN A 125 -3.46 -12.62 -3.65
C ASN A 125 -3.10 -11.29 -4.35
N LEU A 126 -3.68 -11.06 -5.52
CA LEU A 126 -3.48 -9.84 -6.30
C LEU A 126 -4.61 -8.85 -6.00
N PHE A 127 -4.61 -8.34 -4.79
CA PHE A 127 -5.47 -7.21 -4.43
C PHE A 127 -4.66 -6.03 -3.96
N ASN A 128 -5.29 -4.86 -4.09
CA ASN A 128 -4.79 -3.61 -3.55
C ASN A 128 -5.76 -3.12 -2.49
N ILE A 129 -5.23 -2.68 -1.40
CA ILE A 129 -5.99 -2.30 -0.23
C ILE A 129 -5.63 -0.91 0.25
N ILE A 130 -6.51 -0.36 1.06
CA ILE A 130 -6.22 0.79 1.90
C ILE A 130 -6.18 0.27 3.33
N HIS A 131 -5.06 0.47 4.02
CA HIS A 131 -4.92 0.20 5.43
C HIS A 131 -5.04 1.49 6.22
N GLU A 132 -5.94 1.51 7.18
CA GLU A 132 -6.03 2.57 8.19
C GLU A 132 -5.49 2.04 9.51
N ASN A 133 -4.38 2.61 9.96
CA ASN A 133 -3.71 2.24 11.19
C ASN A 133 -4.04 3.26 12.26
N VAL A 134 -4.47 2.81 13.43
CA VAL A 134 -4.75 3.66 14.58
C VAL A 134 -3.70 3.42 15.66
N GLY A 135 -2.92 4.45 15.98
CA GLY A 135 -1.92 4.40 17.03
C GLY A 135 -2.57 4.36 18.42
N MET A 136 -2.13 3.43 19.26
CA MET A 136 -2.65 3.22 20.62
C MET A 136 -1.53 3.34 21.64
N GLU A 137 -1.86 3.87 22.82
CA GLU A 137 -0.87 4.05 23.92
C GLU A 137 -0.35 2.72 24.48
N SER A 138 -1.16 1.66 24.40
CA SER A 138 -0.78 0.34 24.94
C SER A 138 -1.44 -0.80 24.16
N ARG A 139 -0.78 -1.97 24.22
CA ARG A 139 -1.33 -3.22 23.66
C ARG A 139 -2.67 -3.61 24.31
N GLU A 140 -2.85 -3.32 25.61
CA GLU A 140 -4.12 -3.60 26.31
C GLU A 140 -5.25 -2.75 25.75
N MET A 141 -5.00 -1.46 25.52
CA MET A 141 -5.96 -0.55 24.88
C MET A 141 -6.27 -1.01 23.45
N ALA A 142 -5.28 -1.37 22.64
CA ALA A 142 -5.48 -1.87 21.30
C ALA A 142 -6.39 -3.12 21.27
N ASN A 143 -6.14 -4.08 22.15
CA ASN A 143 -6.97 -5.28 22.28
C ASN A 143 -8.41 -4.93 22.71
N HIS A 144 -8.58 -3.99 23.65
CA HIS A 144 -9.90 -3.56 24.10
C HIS A 144 -10.69 -2.92 22.97
N ILE A 145 -10.08 -1.98 22.24
CA ILE A 145 -10.71 -1.30 21.08
C ILE A 145 -11.05 -2.31 19.99
N ALA A 146 -10.09 -3.16 19.57
CA ALA A 146 -10.32 -4.16 18.54
C ALA A 146 -11.48 -5.12 18.90
N ASN A 147 -11.61 -5.49 20.15
CA ASN A 147 -12.74 -6.32 20.60
C ASN A 147 -14.08 -5.56 20.62
N SER A 148 -14.05 -4.26 20.87
CA SER A 148 -15.25 -3.41 20.93
C SER A 148 -15.78 -3.00 19.55
N THR A 149 -14.94 -3.04 18.51
CA THR A 149 -15.29 -2.65 17.13
C THR A 149 -15.67 -3.80 16.22
N ARG A 150 -15.81 -5.02 16.76
CA ARG A 150 -16.20 -6.22 15.98
C ARG A 150 -17.67 -6.29 15.59
N TYR A 151 -18.53 -5.39 16.09
CA TYR A 151 -20.00 -5.44 15.94
C TYR A 151 -20.55 -4.19 15.28
#